data_41d603f6c834d3bd9f09d7fa76b8eeeb
#
_entry.id   41d603f6c834d3bd9f09d7fa76b8eeeb
#
_cell.length_a   1.000
_cell.length_b   1.000
_cell.length_c   1.000
_cell.angle_alpha   90.00
_cell.angle_beta   90.00
_cell.angle_gamma   90.00
#
_symmetry.space_group_name_H-M   'P 1'
#
loop_
_entity.id
_entity.type
_entity.pdbx_description
1 polymer ?
#
loop_
_entity_poly.entity_id
_entity_poly.type
_entity_poly.pdbx_seq_one_letter_code
_entity_poly.pdbx_strand_id
1 'polypeptide(L)'
;MLNRTKYFRKLCLSGSFLVGMISLSSTANAQFIGINADIAIDYSAAPGSVSGYSVGISHPAPFIPNIGYSAVSFKDKETITDSSDTVSLETTTTIKTINLFYNVPFPVVTITVGFGYGADNLNTGMETKSTIVETYGGTPKDLGTSDLETSVAEAFFHIGLPFWNTIEFHLGYHLMQVTSIDITSKKSDDIQGNYNTKKNYSGGMTTIGVQVAF
;
A
#
# COMPACT_ATOMS: atom_id res chain seq x y z
N MET A 1 22.76 -20.24 -38.13
CA MET A 1 23.68 -20.03 -36.96
C MET A 1 23.42 -18.65 -36.39
N LEU A 2 22.68 -18.56 -35.29
CA LEU A 2 22.36 -17.28 -34.65
C LEU A 2 23.59 -16.74 -33.91
N ASN A 3 23.85 -15.49 -34.14
CA ASN A 3 25.05 -14.76 -33.74
C ASN A 3 25.06 -14.51 -32.19
N ARG A 4 25.35 -15.59 -31.44
CA ARG A 4 25.39 -15.59 -29.94
C ARG A 4 26.36 -14.54 -29.36
N THR A 5 27.38 -14.15 -30.08
CA THR A 5 28.40 -13.19 -29.66
C THR A 5 27.88 -11.75 -29.53
N LYS A 6 26.89 -11.33 -30.31
CA LYS A 6 26.30 -9.97 -30.21
C LYS A 6 25.45 -9.78 -28.98
N TYR A 7 24.76 -10.83 -28.52
CA TYR A 7 23.94 -10.75 -27.29
C TYR A 7 24.80 -10.76 -26.03
N PHE A 8 25.88 -11.55 -26.02
CA PHE A 8 26.82 -11.59 -24.89
C PHE A 8 27.52 -10.25 -24.66
N ARG A 9 27.93 -9.56 -25.75
CA ARG A 9 28.51 -8.21 -25.66
C ARG A 9 27.54 -7.15 -25.14
N LYS A 10 26.25 -7.21 -25.53
CA LYS A 10 25.23 -6.29 -25.02
C LYS A 10 24.93 -6.55 -23.54
N LEU A 11 24.88 -7.81 -23.12
CA LEU A 11 24.66 -8.17 -21.73
C LEU A 11 25.82 -7.76 -20.83
N CYS A 12 27.06 -7.96 -21.29
CA CYS A 12 28.26 -7.49 -20.57
C CYS A 12 28.33 -5.97 -20.47
N LEU A 13 27.97 -5.22 -21.53
CA LEU A 13 27.96 -3.75 -21.47
C LEU A 13 26.89 -3.23 -20.50
N SER A 14 25.71 -3.83 -20.50
CA SER A 14 24.61 -3.48 -19.57
C SER A 14 24.98 -3.79 -18.12
N GLY A 15 25.60 -4.95 -17.88
CA GLY A 15 26.07 -5.33 -16.55
C GLY A 15 27.20 -4.42 -16.04
N SER A 16 28.15 -4.05 -16.90
CA SER A 16 29.24 -3.14 -16.55
C SER A 16 28.75 -1.72 -16.26
N PHE A 17 27.71 -1.26 -16.97
CA PHE A 17 27.11 0.04 -16.73
C PHE A 17 26.35 0.06 -15.38
N LEU A 18 25.65 -1.01 -15.04
CA LEU A 18 24.95 -1.15 -13.76
C LEU A 18 25.95 -1.22 -12.59
N VAL A 19 27.02 -2.00 -12.71
CA VAL A 19 28.09 -2.10 -11.70
C VAL A 19 28.85 -0.77 -11.60
N GLY A 20 29.06 -0.07 -12.70
CA GLY A 20 29.69 1.27 -12.71
C GLY A 20 28.82 2.34 -12.02
N MET A 21 27.51 2.29 -12.17
CA MET A 21 26.58 3.19 -11.46
C MET A 21 26.57 2.92 -9.95
N ILE A 22 26.61 1.66 -9.54
CA ILE A 22 26.66 1.27 -8.11
C ILE A 22 27.98 1.74 -7.48
N SER A 23 29.10 1.70 -8.20
CA SER A 23 30.40 2.16 -7.69
C SER A 23 30.55 3.68 -7.65
N LEU A 24 29.82 4.44 -8.47
CA LEU A 24 29.81 5.90 -8.43
C LEU A 24 28.95 6.45 -7.27
N SER A 25 27.99 5.67 -6.78
CA SER A 25 27.15 6.05 -5.63
C SER A 25 27.87 5.90 -4.29
N SER A 26 29.00 5.21 -4.22
CA SER A 26 29.74 4.97 -2.97
C SER A 26 30.47 6.20 -2.41
N THR A 27 30.52 7.33 -3.14
CA THR A 27 31.08 8.59 -2.65
C THR A 27 30.03 9.61 -2.19
N ALA A 28 28.74 9.33 -2.42
CA ALA A 28 27.67 10.20 -1.97
C ALA A 28 27.20 9.75 -0.58
N ASN A 29 27.68 10.44 0.45
CA ASN A 29 27.18 10.44 1.83
C ASN A 29 26.80 9.05 2.36
N ALA A 30 27.67 8.45 3.14
CA ALA A 30 27.31 7.34 4.00
C ALA A 30 26.24 7.86 5.01
N GLN A 31 24.99 7.80 4.61
CA GLN A 31 23.86 8.03 5.51
C GLN A 31 23.88 6.91 6.53
N PHE A 32 24.15 7.25 7.77
CA PHE A 32 24.33 6.23 8.81
C PHE A 32 23.02 5.56 9.16
N ILE A 33 22.00 6.31 9.44
CA ILE A 33 20.64 5.84 9.70
C ILE A 33 19.68 6.92 9.19
N GLY A 34 18.58 6.54 8.60
CA GLY A 34 17.52 7.44 8.17
C GLY A 34 16.17 6.98 8.67
N ILE A 35 15.29 7.93 8.95
CA ILE A 35 13.88 7.68 9.23
C ILE A 35 13.09 8.35 8.11
N ASN A 36 12.25 7.59 7.44
CA ASN A 36 11.28 8.10 6.48
C ASN A 36 9.87 8.03 7.06
N ALA A 37 9.07 9.02 6.70
CA ALA A 37 7.66 9.09 7.06
C ALA A 37 6.86 9.67 5.90
N ASP A 38 5.78 8.99 5.52
CA ASP A 38 4.88 9.36 4.43
C ASP A 38 3.46 9.44 4.93
N ILE A 39 2.65 10.24 4.23
CA ILE A 39 1.19 10.26 4.36
C ILE A 39 0.55 9.90 3.03
N ALA A 40 -0.51 9.11 3.07
CA ALA A 40 -1.33 8.81 1.91
C ALA A 40 -2.17 10.05 1.55
N ILE A 41 -2.15 10.41 0.26
CA ILE A 41 -2.96 11.52 -0.28
C ILE A 41 -4.10 11.03 -1.16
N ASP A 42 -3.96 9.84 -1.73
CA ASP A 42 -4.97 9.20 -2.56
C ASP A 42 -4.81 7.70 -2.57
N TYR A 43 -5.93 6.98 -2.72
CA TYR A 43 -5.98 5.55 -2.95
C TYR A 43 -7.09 5.21 -3.92
N SER A 44 -6.73 4.71 -5.10
CA SER A 44 -7.67 4.51 -6.22
C SER A 44 -8.78 3.49 -5.94
N ALA A 45 -8.60 2.59 -4.97
CA ALA A 45 -9.61 1.62 -4.57
C ALA A 45 -10.51 2.12 -3.43
N ALA A 46 -10.23 3.30 -2.85
CA ALA A 46 -11.06 3.91 -1.84
C ALA A 46 -12.17 4.73 -2.50
N PRO A 47 -13.45 4.50 -2.17
CA PRO A 47 -14.57 5.27 -2.75
C PRO A 47 -14.71 6.68 -2.17
N GLY A 48 -13.87 7.06 -1.23
CA GLY A 48 -13.93 8.35 -0.54
C GLY A 48 -12.57 8.79 0.00
N SER A 49 -12.59 9.56 1.09
CA SER A 49 -11.36 10.05 1.71
C SER A 49 -10.53 8.92 2.31
N VAL A 50 -9.24 9.01 2.10
CA VAL A 50 -8.23 8.09 2.60
C VAL A 50 -7.49 8.74 3.77
N SER A 51 -7.11 7.93 4.75
CA SER A 51 -6.18 8.28 5.81
C SER A 51 -5.12 7.18 5.89
N GLY A 52 -3.85 7.53 5.79
CA GLY A 52 -2.80 6.53 5.85
C GLY A 52 -1.44 7.15 6.08
N TYR A 53 -0.51 6.30 6.52
CA TYR A 53 0.89 6.65 6.73
C TYR A 53 1.80 5.47 6.42
N SER A 54 3.05 5.77 6.12
CA SER A 54 4.15 4.81 6.06
C SER A 54 5.31 5.36 6.89
N VAL A 55 6.00 4.48 7.59
CA VAL A 55 7.24 4.81 8.31
C VAL A 55 8.28 3.75 7.99
N GLY A 56 9.56 4.16 7.94
CA GLY A 56 10.63 3.23 7.67
C GLY A 56 11.95 3.68 8.27
N ILE A 57 12.84 2.72 8.43
CA ILE A 57 14.20 2.92 8.91
C ILE A 57 15.16 2.47 7.82
N SER A 58 15.98 3.40 7.36
CA SER A 58 17.06 3.15 6.42
C SER A 58 18.37 2.94 7.16
N HIS A 59 19.24 2.09 6.64
CA HIS A 59 20.57 1.83 7.18
C HIS A 59 21.62 1.79 6.06
N PRO A 60 22.90 1.97 6.37
CA PRO A 60 23.96 2.10 5.35
C PRO A 60 24.43 0.76 4.75
N ALA A 61 23.99 -0.39 5.28
CA ALA A 61 24.45 -1.68 4.80
C ALA A 61 23.82 -2.00 3.42
N PRO A 62 24.61 -2.08 2.34
CA PRO A 62 24.08 -2.07 0.96
C PRO A 62 23.34 -3.34 0.54
N PHE A 63 23.54 -4.45 1.26
CA PHE A 63 22.95 -5.75 0.91
C PHE A 63 21.80 -6.17 1.82
N ILE A 64 21.51 -5.39 2.85
CA ILE A 64 20.39 -5.64 3.76
C ILE A 64 19.28 -4.67 3.39
N PRO A 65 18.05 -5.14 3.15
CA PRO A 65 16.94 -4.23 2.88
C PRO A 65 16.60 -3.40 4.13
N ASN A 66 16.22 -2.17 3.90
CA ASN A 66 15.58 -1.32 4.90
C ASN A 66 14.22 -1.90 5.27
N ILE A 67 13.73 -1.58 6.46
CA ILE A 67 12.44 -2.07 6.95
C ILE A 67 11.48 -0.90 7.18
N GLY A 68 10.22 -1.13 6.86
CA GLY A 68 9.15 -0.16 7.05
C GLY A 68 7.83 -0.79 7.43
N TYR A 69 6.87 0.05 7.70
CA TYR A 69 5.49 -0.29 7.99
C TYR A 69 4.57 0.73 7.36
N SER A 70 3.50 0.26 6.72
CA SER A 70 2.46 1.12 6.13
C SER A 70 1.09 0.76 6.71
N ALA A 71 0.25 1.76 6.88
CA ALA A 71 -1.15 1.57 7.22
C ALA A 71 -2.00 2.58 6.46
N VAL A 72 -3.08 2.11 5.83
CA VAL A 72 -4.07 2.95 5.15
C VAL A 72 -5.47 2.53 5.56
N SER A 73 -6.34 3.49 5.82
CA SER A 73 -7.73 3.24 6.19
C SER A 73 -8.66 4.15 5.39
N PHE A 74 -9.81 3.61 5.01
CA PHE A 74 -10.87 4.32 4.30
C PHE A 74 -12.23 3.73 4.63
N LYS A 75 -13.28 4.50 4.32
CA LYS A 75 -14.67 4.11 4.50
C LYS A 75 -15.37 4.01 3.17
N ASP A 76 -16.17 2.97 3.02
CA ASP A 76 -17.08 2.76 1.90
C ASP A 76 -18.50 2.73 2.43
N LYS A 77 -19.39 3.43 1.75
CA LYS A 77 -20.82 3.43 2.09
C LYS A 77 -21.62 3.13 0.85
N GLU A 78 -22.33 2.02 0.88
CA GLU A 78 -23.25 1.60 -0.17
C GLU A 78 -24.69 1.64 0.36
N THR A 79 -25.60 2.16 -0.43
CA THR A 79 -27.03 2.24 -0.07
C THR A 79 -27.82 1.52 -1.15
N ILE A 80 -28.56 0.53 -0.75
CA ILE A 80 -29.45 -0.25 -1.63
C ILE A 80 -30.89 0.07 -1.21
N THR A 81 -31.68 0.58 -2.16
CA THR A 81 -33.08 0.90 -1.92
C THR A 81 -33.95 -0.06 -2.71
N ASP A 82 -34.82 -0.75 -2.04
CA ASP A 82 -35.87 -1.62 -2.66
C ASP A 82 -37.21 -1.16 -2.15
N SER A 83 -38.02 -0.62 -3.09
CA SER A 83 -39.41 -0.18 -2.91
C SER A 83 -39.65 0.77 -1.72
N SER A 84 -39.72 0.27 -0.50
CA SER A 84 -39.94 1.06 0.73
C SER A 84 -38.79 0.98 1.73
N ASP A 85 -37.82 0.09 1.46
CA ASP A 85 -36.80 -0.26 2.42
C ASP A 85 -35.41 0.22 1.92
N THR A 86 -34.64 0.74 2.81
CA THR A 86 -33.28 1.18 2.51
C THR A 86 -32.30 0.42 3.37
N VAL A 87 -31.39 -0.30 2.74
CA VAL A 87 -30.26 -0.96 3.42
C VAL A 87 -29.00 -0.17 3.17
N SER A 88 -28.36 0.25 4.23
CA SER A 88 -27.07 0.94 4.19
C SER A 88 -25.98 0.01 4.70
N LEU A 89 -24.99 -0.27 3.85
CA LEU A 89 -23.79 -1.00 4.19
C LEU A 89 -22.66 0.03 4.38
N GLU A 90 -22.19 0.17 5.61
CA GLU A 90 -21.00 0.97 5.91
C GLU A 90 -19.82 0.04 6.20
N THR A 91 -18.77 0.17 5.42
CA THR A 91 -17.59 -0.68 5.50
C THR A 91 -16.38 0.20 5.83
N THR A 92 -15.68 -0.13 6.89
CA THR A 92 -14.38 0.46 7.22
C THR A 92 -13.30 -0.57 6.90
N THR A 93 -12.38 -0.20 6.03
CA THR A 93 -11.27 -1.06 5.62
C THR A 93 -9.96 -0.45 6.11
N THR A 94 -9.11 -1.28 6.71
CA THR A 94 -7.75 -0.93 7.11
C THR A 94 -6.79 -1.94 6.50
N ILE A 95 -5.78 -1.46 5.79
CA ILE A 95 -4.71 -2.25 5.17
C ILE A 95 -3.41 -1.91 5.88
N LYS A 96 -2.67 -2.94 6.31
CA LYS A 96 -1.40 -2.82 7.02
C LYS A 96 -0.37 -3.74 6.37
N THR A 97 0.85 -3.25 6.12
CA THR A 97 1.94 -4.02 5.52
C THR A 97 3.26 -3.79 6.25
N ILE A 98 4.09 -4.81 6.29
CA ILE A 98 5.50 -4.71 6.65
C ILE A 98 6.27 -4.62 5.34
N ASN A 99 7.17 -3.66 5.23
CA ASN A 99 7.84 -3.29 4.00
C ASN A 99 9.34 -3.55 4.08
N LEU A 100 9.89 -4.06 2.99
CA LEU A 100 11.33 -4.15 2.74
C LEU A 100 11.66 -3.26 1.55
N PHE A 101 12.67 -2.42 1.65
CA PHE A 101 12.98 -1.47 0.59
C PHE A 101 14.48 -1.15 0.49
N TYR A 102 14.87 -0.61 -0.68
CA TYR A 102 16.20 -0.11 -0.96
C TYR A 102 16.13 1.33 -1.45
N ASN A 103 17.03 2.14 -0.95
CA ASN A 103 17.25 3.50 -1.44
C ASN A 103 18.43 3.48 -2.39
N VAL A 104 18.23 3.94 -3.63
CA VAL A 104 19.26 4.05 -4.65
C VAL A 104 19.53 5.53 -4.89
N PRO A 105 20.61 6.08 -4.32
CA PRO A 105 20.94 7.49 -4.50
C PRO A 105 21.51 7.74 -5.91
N PHE A 106 20.99 8.76 -6.56
CA PHE A 106 21.55 9.36 -7.76
C PHE A 106 22.01 10.80 -7.43
N PRO A 107 22.81 11.44 -8.30
CA PRO A 107 23.37 12.76 -8.00
C PRO A 107 22.33 13.86 -7.67
N VAL A 108 21.12 13.72 -8.16
CA VAL A 108 20.05 14.75 -8.04
C VAL A 108 18.79 14.22 -7.34
N VAL A 109 18.59 12.91 -7.36
CA VAL A 109 17.38 12.28 -6.84
C VAL A 109 17.73 10.98 -6.11
N THR A 110 16.89 10.57 -5.18
CA THR A 110 16.91 9.21 -4.62
C THR A 110 15.73 8.44 -5.19
N ILE A 111 15.96 7.20 -5.60
CA ILE A 111 14.90 6.28 -5.99
C ILE A 111 14.80 5.21 -4.91
N THR A 112 13.64 5.12 -4.27
CA THR A 112 13.32 4.04 -3.35
C THR A 112 12.45 3.02 -4.06
N VAL A 113 12.79 1.75 -3.96
CA VAL A 113 11.96 0.65 -4.43
C VAL A 113 11.76 -0.34 -3.30
N GLY A 114 10.54 -0.83 -3.17
CA GLY A 114 10.21 -1.71 -2.08
C GLY A 114 9.06 -2.66 -2.37
N PHE A 115 8.94 -3.61 -1.47
CA PHE A 115 7.89 -4.61 -1.46
C PHE A 115 7.37 -4.76 -0.04
N GLY A 116 6.05 -4.83 0.10
CA GLY A 116 5.34 -5.01 1.36
C GLY A 116 4.48 -6.26 1.36
N TYR A 117 4.30 -6.81 2.54
CA TYR A 117 3.40 -7.92 2.76
C TYR A 117 2.66 -7.75 4.08
N GLY A 118 1.37 -8.08 4.06
CA GLY A 118 0.51 -8.12 5.22
C GLY A 118 -0.30 -9.40 5.27
N ALA A 119 -0.41 -9.98 6.46
CA ALA A 119 -1.21 -11.16 6.73
C ALA A 119 -1.65 -11.17 8.19
N ASP A 120 -2.75 -11.84 8.48
CA ASP A 120 -3.34 -11.94 9.81
C ASP A 120 -2.36 -12.48 10.88
N ASN A 121 -1.64 -13.53 10.56
CA ASN A 121 -0.62 -14.12 11.47
C ASN A 121 0.53 -13.16 11.85
N LEU A 122 0.64 -12.00 11.18
CA LEU A 122 1.58 -10.93 11.47
C LEU A 122 0.90 -9.70 12.12
N ASN A 123 -0.38 -9.79 12.47
CA ASN A 123 -1.24 -8.66 12.85
C ASN A 123 -1.22 -7.52 11.80
N THR A 124 -1.06 -7.89 10.54
CA THR A 124 -1.05 -7.03 9.37
C THR A 124 -1.97 -7.63 8.31
N GLY A 125 -2.07 -7.01 7.15
CA GLY A 125 -3.00 -7.44 6.12
C GLY A 125 -4.16 -6.48 6.00
N MET A 126 -5.25 -6.91 5.38
CA MET A 126 -6.46 -6.12 5.26
C MET A 126 -7.50 -6.62 6.27
N GLU A 127 -7.95 -5.72 7.11
CA GLU A 127 -9.09 -5.91 8.03
C GLU A 127 -10.25 -5.06 7.52
N THR A 128 -11.41 -5.67 7.39
CA THR A 128 -12.63 -5.01 6.95
C THR A 128 -13.74 -5.24 7.97
N LYS A 129 -14.28 -4.14 8.50
CA LYS A 129 -15.44 -4.14 9.40
C LYS A 129 -16.64 -3.57 8.66
N SER A 130 -17.68 -4.37 8.52
CA SER A 130 -18.90 -3.97 7.84
C SER A 130 -20.07 -3.93 8.81
N THR A 131 -20.77 -2.81 8.84
CA THR A 131 -22.01 -2.63 9.61
C THR A 131 -23.17 -2.49 8.62
N ILE A 132 -24.18 -3.31 8.76
CA ILE A 132 -25.38 -3.29 7.93
C ILE A 132 -26.52 -2.69 8.73
N VAL A 133 -27.08 -1.60 8.23
CA VAL A 133 -28.23 -0.91 8.85
C VAL A 133 -29.40 -0.94 7.88
N GLU A 134 -30.49 -1.58 8.25
CA GLU A 134 -31.75 -1.54 7.54
C GLU A 134 -32.62 -0.43 8.10
N THR A 135 -33.25 0.35 7.23
CA THR A 135 -34.23 1.35 7.63
C THR A 135 -35.59 0.97 7.05
N TYR A 136 -36.47 0.46 7.91
CA TYR A 136 -37.86 0.10 7.59
C TYR A 136 -38.78 1.12 8.25
N GLY A 137 -39.63 1.76 7.44
CA GLY A 137 -40.59 2.74 7.97
C GLY A 137 -39.96 3.90 8.76
N GLY A 138 -38.69 4.24 8.46
CA GLY A 138 -37.95 5.32 9.13
C GLY A 138 -37.24 4.91 10.43
N THR A 139 -37.30 3.65 10.84
CA THR A 139 -36.60 3.15 12.05
C THR A 139 -35.38 2.34 11.63
N PRO A 140 -34.15 2.76 11.97
CA PRO A 140 -32.93 2.02 11.68
C PRO A 140 -32.83 0.79 12.60
N LYS A 141 -32.50 -0.37 12.00
CA LYS A 141 -32.21 -1.63 12.69
C LYS A 141 -30.79 -2.09 12.29
N ASP A 142 -29.95 -2.29 13.26
CA ASP A 142 -28.63 -2.87 13.04
C ASP A 142 -28.74 -4.38 12.82
N LEU A 143 -28.22 -4.86 11.70
CA LEU A 143 -28.28 -6.27 11.29
C LEU A 143 -26.99 -7.03 11.60
N GLY A 144 -26.03 -6.40 12.22
CA GLY A 144 -24.77 -6.97 12.67
C GLY A 144 -23.54 -6.48 11.95
N THR A 145 -22.39 -6.90 12.45
CA THR A 145 -21.06 -6.63 11.91
C THR A 145 -20.44 -7.89 11.35
N SER A 146 -19.74 -7.74 10.24
CA SER A 146 -18.92 -8.80 9.66
C SER A 146 -17.47 -8.32 9.67
N ASP A 147 -16.58 -9.06 10.33
CA ASP A 147 -15.15 -8.81 10.32
C ASP A 147 -14.50 -9.82 9.36
N LEU A 148 -13.75 -9.32 8.39
CA LEU A 148 -13.04 -10.12 7.40
C LEU A 148 -11.59 -9.69 7.34
N GLU A 149 -10.70 -10.67 7.33
CA GLU A 149 -9.26 -10.49 7.24
C GLU A 149 -8.71 -11.20 6.02
N THR A 150 -7.76 -10.59 5.35
CA THR A 150 -7.09 -11.18 4.19
C THR A 150 -5.67 -10.66 4.01
N SER A 151 -4.87 -11.42 3.27
CA SER A 151 -3.50 -11.03 2.96
C SER A 151 -3.44 -9.94 1.90
N VAL A 152 -2.38 -9.14 1.98
CA VAL A 152 -2.09 -8.04 1.07
C VAL A 152 -0.65 -8.16 0.59
N ALA A 153 -0.42 -7.94 -0.69
CA ALA A 153 0.90 -7.70 -1.25
C ALA A 153 1.00 -6.25 -1.72
N GLU A 154 2.14 -5.63 -1.51
CA GLU A 154 2.41 -4.25 -1.87
C GLU A 154 3.73 -4.19 -2.66
N ALA A 155 3.75 -3.39 -3.71
CA ALA A 155 4.98 -3.00 -4.39
C ALA A 155 4.99 -1.48 -4.51
N PHE A 156 6.10 -0.82 -4.23
CA PHE A 156 6.14 0.63 -4.26
C PHE A 156 7.46 1.18 -4.78
N PHE A 157 7.39 2.41 -5.26
CA PHE A 157 8.56 3.22 -5.56
C PHE A 157 8.35 4.65 -5.09
N HIS A 158 9.44 5.31 -4.64
CA HIS A 158 9.43 6.73 -4.34
C HIS A 158 10.52 7.42 -5.15
N ILE A 159 10.27 8.69 -5.46
CA ILE A 159 11.26 9.60 -6.01
C ILE A 159 11.52 10.65 -4.96
N GLY A 160 12.74 10.69 -4.43
CA GLY A 160 13.19 11.61 -3.42
C GLY A 160 14.00 12.76 -4.01
N LEU A 161 13.75 13.95 -3.51
CA LEU A 161 14.50 15.16 -3.84
C LEU A 161 15.25 15.60 -2.59
N PRO A 162 16.59 15.41 -2.52
CA PRO A 162 17.38 15.89 -1.41
C PRO A 162 17.34 17.41 -1.35
N PHE A 163 16.90 17.94 -0.22
CA PHE A 163 16.81 19.38 0.01
C PHE A 163 18.02 19.91 0.78
N TRP A 164 18.48 19.12 1.77
CA TRP A 164 19.74 19.30 2.48
C TRP A 164 20.45 17.97 2.63
N ASN A 165 21.66 17.97 3.11
CA ASN A 165 22.42 16.74 3.32
C ASN A 165 21.73 15.71 4.23
N THR A 166 20.73 16.14 5.01
CA THR A 166 20.03 15.32 6.01
C THR A 166 18.53 15.22 5.77
N ILE A 167 17.96 16.00 4.85
CA ILE A 167 16.52 16.03 4.60
C ILE A 167 16.23 15.79 3.13
N GLU A 168 15.31 14.87 2.87
CA GLU A 168 14.82 14.55 1.54
C GLU A 168 13.30 14.59 1.56
N PHE A 169 12.69 15.22 0.56
CA PHE A 169 11.25 15.13 0.29
C PHE A 169 11.00 14.11 -0.80
N HIS A 170 9.98 13.28 -0.64
CA HIS A 170 9.69 12.28 -1.65
C HIS A 170 8.20 12.17 -1.97
N LEU A 171 7.95 11.76 -3.22
CA LEU A 171 6.67 11.38 -3.76
C LEU A 171 6.70 9.88 -3.99
N GLY A 172 5.73 9.17 -3.44
CA GLY A 172 5.62 7.72 -3.53
C GLY A 172 4.39 7.27 -4.31
N TYR A 173 4.52 6.10 -4.93
CA TYR A 173 3.41 5.38 -5.52
C TYR A 173 3.49 3.91 -5.12
N HIS A 174 2.38 3.41 -4.56
CA HIS A 174 2.26 2.06 -4.04
C HIS A 174 1.19 1.32 -4.83
N LEU A 175 1.48 0.11 -5.25
CA LEU A 175 0.53 -0.81 -5.86
C LEU A 175 0.16 -1.85 -4.81
N MET A 176 -1.07 -1.85 -4.37
CA MET A 176 -1.60 -2.83 -3.43
C MET A 176 -2.43 -3.88 -4.16
N GLN A 177 -2.13 -5.14 -3.90
CA GLN A 177 -2.89 -6.27 -4.38
C GLN A 177 -3.51 -6.99 -3.18
N VAL A 178 -4.82 -7.05 -3.19
CA VAL A 178 -5.62 -7.64 -2.12
C VAL A 178 -6.45 -8.77 -2.71
N THR A 179 -6.59 -9.86 -1.96
CA THR A 179 -7.56 -10.88 -2.34
C THR A 179 -8.97 -10.32 -2.22
N SER A 180 -9.80 -10.49 -3.26
CA SER A 180 -11.19 -10.03 -3.21
C SER A 180 -11.96 -10.71 -2.07
N ILE A 181 -12.76 -9.93 -1.36
CA ILE A 181 -13.58 -10.40 -0.26
C ILE A 181 -15.06 -10.45 -0.65
N ASP A 182 -15.76 -11.46 -0.16
CA ASP A 182 -17.20 -11.57 -0.27
C ASP A 182 -17.84 -11.14 1.06
N ILE A 183 -18.53 -9.99 1.06
CA ILE A 183 -19.28 -9.51 2.21
C ILE A 183 -20.67 -10.12 2.14
N THR A 184 -20.95 -11.05 3.01
CA THR A 184 -22.25 -11.72 3.10
C THR A 184 -22.95 -11.28 4.38
N SER A 185 -24.15 -10.72 4.27
CA SER A 185 -24.98 -10.56 5.46
C SER A 185 -25.52 -11.94 5.86
N LYS A 186 -25.29 -12.35 7.11
CA LYS A 186 -26.05 -13.46 7.66
C LYS A 186 -27.49 -12.98 7.83
N LYS A 187 -28.41 -13.67 7.13
CA LYS A 187 -29.81 -13.44 7.24
C LYS A 187 -30.25 -13.46 8.70
N SER A 188 -30.78 -12.36 9.23
CA SER A 188 -31.74 -12.41 10.31
C SER A 188 -33.04 -12.96 9.71
N ASP A 189 -33.79 -13.78 10.44
CA ASP A 189 -35.04 -14.42 9.94
C ASP A 189 -36.07 -13.42 9.43
N ASP A 190 -35.89 -12.13 9.68
CA ASP A 190 -36.78 -11.03 9.30
C ASP A 190 -36.42 -10.34 7.97
N ILE A 191 -35.31 -10.72 7.28
CA ILE A 191 -34.88 -10.06 6.04
C ILE A 191 -35.11 -10.97 4.85
N GLN A 192 -35.85 -10.50 3.86
CA GLN A 192 -36.18 -11.25 2.64
C GLN A 192 -35.05 -11.33 1.60
N GLY A 193 -33.83 -10.86 1.88
CA GLY A 193 -32.72 -10.82 0.93
C GLY A 193 -31.39 -11.32 1.48
N ASN A 194 -30.71 -12.15 0.70
CA ASN A 194 -29.25 -12.40 0.93
C ASN A 194 -28.47 -11.30 0.21
N TYR A 195 -27.85 -10.41 0.97
CA TYR A 195 -26.91 -9.45 0.39
C TYR A 195 -25.54 -10.11 0.30
N ASN A 196 -25.07 -10.29 -0.93
CA ASN A 196 -23.72 -10.75 -1.21
C ASN A 196 -23.07 -9.70 -2.12
N THR A 197 -22.07 -9.03 -1.62
CA THR A 197 -21.33 -8.05 -2.39
C THR A 197 -19.85 -8.44 -2.41
N LYS A 198 -19.28 -8.48 -3.61
CA LYS A 198 -17.86 -8.76 -3.79
C LYS A 198 -17.11 -7.44 -3.90
N LYS A 199 -16.21 -7.20 -2.97
CA LYS A 199 -15.36 -6.00 -2.97
C LYS A 199 -13.93 -6.37 -3.33
N ASN A 200 -13.33 -5.57 -4.22
CA ASN A 200 -11.92 -5.66 -4.56
C ASN A 200 -11.25 -4.32 -4.23
N TYR A 201 -10.36 -4.34 -3.28
CA TYR A 201 -9.62 -3.17 -2.83
C TYR A 201 -8.18 -3.12 -3.36
N SER A 202 -7.87 -3.86 -4.43
CA SER A 202 -6.60 -3.72 -5.12
C SER A 202 -6.55 -2.38 -5.86
N GLY A 203 -5.45 -1.64 -5.70
CA GLY A 203 -5.34 -0.32 -6.30
C GLY A 203 -4.00 0.35 -6.08
N GLY A 204 -3.88 1.55 -6.65
CA GLY A 204 -2.72 2.42 -6.49
C GLY A 204 -2.93 3.46 -5.40
N MET A 205 -1.95 3.65 -4.53
CA MET A 205 -1.91 4.68 -3.50
C MET A 205 -0.78 5.65 -3.80
N THR A 206 -1.07 6.93 -3.69
CA THR A 206 -0.07 8.01 -3.81
C THR A 206 0.26 8.54 -2.42
N THR A 207 1.54 8.73 -2.15
CA THR A 207 2.05 9.25 -0.87
C THR A 207 2.98 10.43 -1.09
N ILE A 208 3.04 11.31 -0.10
CA ILE A 208 4.09 12.31 0.05
C ILE A 208 4.77 12.14 1.39
N GLY A 209 6.06 12.38 1.45
CA GLY A 209 6.81 12.15 2.68
C GLY A 209 8.12 12.88 2.75
N VAL A 210 8.79 12.60 3.87
CA VAL A 210 10.09 13.15 4.21
C VAL A 210 10.99 12.05 4.78
N GLN A 211 12.25 12.07 4.40
CA GLN A 211 13.30 11.27 5.03
C GLN A 211 14.28 12.21 5.73
N VAL A 212 14.65 11.84 6.95
CA VAL A 212 15.69 12.52 7.72
C VAL A 212 16.81 11.52 7.98
N ALA A 213 18.03 11.87 7.59
CA ALA A 213 19.24 11.06 7.78
C ALA A 213 20.12 11.65 8.88
N PHE A 214 20.79 10.79 9.65
CA PHE A 214 21.67 11.15 10.77
C PHE A 214 23.08 10.63 10.57
#